data_a052fdf5d09c361bc14356b24cf0dde8
#
_entry.id   a052fdf5d09c361bc14356b24cf0dde8
#
_cell.length_a   1.000
_cell.length_b   1.000
_cell.length_c   1.000
_cell.angle_alpha   90.00
_cell.angle_beta   90.00
_cell.angle_gamma   90.00
#
_symmetry.space_group_name_H-M   'P 1'
#
loop_
_entity.id
_entity.type
_entity.pdbx_description
1 polymer ?
#
loop_
_entity_poly.entity_id
_entity_poly.type
_entity_poly.pdbx_seq_one_letter_code
_entity_poly.pdbx_strand_id
1 'polypeptide(L)'
;MKKTLLVLMLSAIASTAMADSADHSKMDHGSMPMKNMEGMDHSKMDHSGMDMSMMSMEGMSDVGMPAKGSKPDKVVHVLLSDDMRITFKKEVKIEPNDVVQFVVMNTGKIEHEFSIGSMKEQLKHRDMMKKMTKSHAHDSGNVVTVKPGKAKQLMWHFHGKPEVEFACNIPGHAEAGMTKSLVL
;
A
#
# COMPACT_ATOMS: atom_id res chain seq x y z
N MET A 1 -19.53 54.16 11.20
CA MET A 1 -18.18 54.64 10.89
C MET A 1 -17.26 54.38 12.07
N LYS A 2 -16.51 53.33 12.09
CA LYS A 2 -15.31 53.15 12.95
C LYS A 2 -14.35 52.24 12.21
N LYS A 3 -13.28 52.82 11.67
CA LYS A 3 -12.17 52.16 11.01
C LYS A 3 -11.20 51.67 12.09
N THR A 4 -10.97 50.37 12.20
CA THR A 4 -9.94 49.81 13.06
C THR A 4 -8.72 49.43 12.19
N LEU A 5 -7.62 50.09 12.47
CA LEU A 5 -6.31 49.91 11.83
C LEU A 5 -5.66 48.65 12.42
N LEU A 6 -5.30 47.68 11.60
CA LEU A 6 -4.55 46.49 12.00
C LEU A 6 -3.07 46.74 11.71
N VAL A 7 -2.26 46.82 12.76
CA VAL A 7 -0.80 46.95 12.67
C VAL A 7 -0.17 45.58 12.48
N LEU A 8 0.51 45.37 11.35
CA LEU A 8 1.36 44.22 11.12
C LEU A 8 2.71 44.39 11.87
N MET A 9 2.97 43.51 12.82
CA MET A 9 4.32 43.35 13.39
C MET A 9 5.07 42.25 12.63
N LEU A 10 6.10 42.62 11.92
CA LEU A 10 7.03 41.72 11.20
C LEU A 10 8.17 41.40 12.17
N SER A 11 8.23 40.17 12.68
CA SER A 11 9.37 39.66 13.47
C SER A 11 10.28 38.78 12.58
N ALA A 12 11.45 39.29 12.23
CA ALA A 12 12.50 38.55 11.56
C ALA A 12 13.27 37.72 12.60
N ILE A 13 13.29 36.40 12.45
CA ILE A 13 14.16 35.49 13.22
C ILE A 13 15.30 35.06 12.30
N ALA A 14 16.50 35.56 12.58
CA ALA A 14 17.72 35.11 11.93
C ALA A 14 18.19 33.80 12.58
N SER A 15 18.18 32.69 11.81
CA SER A 15 18.77 31.43 12.22
C SER A 15 20.19 31.31 11.68
N THR A 16 21.19 31.31 12.60
CA THR A 16 22.59 31.03 12.29
C THR A 16 22.75 29.52 12.08
N ALA A 17 23.17 29.13 10.88
CA ALA A 17 23.58 27.77 10.57
C ALA A 17 25.00 27.54 11.11
N MET A 18 25.16 26.62 12.05
CA MET A 18 26.45 26.03 12.42
C MET A 18 26.72 24.84 11.50
N ALA A 19 27.71 24.94 10.66
CA ALA A 19 28.23 23.82 9.89
C ALA A 19 29.21 23.06 10.80
N ASP A 20 28.87 21.84 11.18
CA ASP A 20 29.78 20.90 11.84
C ASP A 20 30.36 19.98 10.77
N SER A 21 31.66 20.16 10.50
CA SER A 21 32.44 19.35 9.57
C SER A 21 32.98 18.15 10.31
N ALA A 22 32.30 17.01 10.28
CA ALA A 22 32.87 15.75 10.75
C ALA A 22 33.80 15.16 9.69
N ASP A 23 35.13 15.24 10.01
CA ASP A 23 36.20 14.58 9.31
C ASP A 23 36.13 13.05 9.46
N HIS A 24 35.82 12.34 8.38
CA HIS A 24 35.82 10.87 8.29
C HIS A 24 37.06 10.33 7.55
N SER A 25 38.24 10.83 7.87
CA SER A 25 39.50 10.25 7.41
C SER A 25 40.07 9.33 8.48
N LYS A 26 39.77 8.04 8.45
CA LYS A 26 40.57 6.86 8.86
C LYS A 26 39.66 5.68 9.22
N MET A 27 39.20 4.94 8.20
CA MET A 27 38.94 3.51 8.36
C MET A 27 40.04 2.76 7.59
N ASP A 28 40.97 2.25 8.36
CA ASP A 28 42.04 1.37 7.93
C ASP A 28 41.41 0.01 7.57
N HIS A 29 41.37 -0.31 6.27
CA HIS A 29 40.99 -1.63 5.79
C HIS A 29 42.16 -2.57 5.97
N GLY A 30 42.31 -3.14 7.16
CA GLY A 30 43.24 -4.22 7.45
C GLY A 30 43.05 -5.36 6.47
N SER A 31 44.08 -5.60 5.66
CA SER A 31 44.22 -6.73 4.72
C SER A 31 44.05 -8.05 5.44
N MET A 32 42.95 -8.76 5.21
CA MET A 32 42.83 -10.16 5.58
C MET A 32 43.51 -11.02 4.49
N PRO A 33 44.40 -11.93 4.86
CA PRO A 33 45.08 -12.80 3.89
C PRO A 33 44.10 -13.79 3.30
N MET A 34 43.90 -13.74 2.00
CA MET A 34 43.23 -14.79 1.23
C MET A 34 44.13 -16.04 1.26
N LYS A 35 43.74 -17.02 2.09
CA LYS A 35 44.32 -18.34 2.07
C LYS A 35 43.26 -19.35 1.65
N ASN A 36 43.44 -19.90 0.45
CA ASN A 36 42.84 -21.11 -0.10
C ASN A 36 41.32 -21.30 -0.02
N MET A 37 40.62 -20.91 -1.08
CA MET A 37 39.37 -21.52 -1.50
C MET A 37 39.48 -21.94 -2.99
N GLU A 38 40.38 -22.87 -3.28
CA GLU A 38 40.27 -23.69 -4.48
C GLU A 38 39.36 -24.87 -4.13
N GLY A 39 38.21 -25.00 -4.84
CA GLY A 39 37.41 -26.21 -4.81
C GLY A 39 35.97 -26.11 -4.38
N MET A 40 35.25 -25.01 -4.65
CA MET A 40 33.78 -25.08 -4.65
C MET A 40 33.29 -25.15 -6.08
N ASP A 41 33.00 -26.38 -6.51
CA ASP A 41 32.30 -26.68 -7.77
C ASP A 41 30.86 -26.20 -7.68
N HIS A 42 30.57 -25.08 -8.31
CA HIS A 42 29.21 -24.46 -8.37
C HIS A 42 28.27 -25.21 -9.36
N SER A 43 28.69 -26.34 -9.93
CA SER A 43 27.88 -27.09 -10.90
C SER A 43 26.86 -28.05 -10.29
N LYS A 44 26.73 -28.10 -8.96
CA LYS A 44 25.79 -28.98 -8.24
C LYS A 44 24.85 -28.26 -7.25
N MET A 45 24.53 -27.03 -7.51
CA MET A 45 23.33 -26.46 -6.86
C MET A 45 22.12 -26.77 -7.74
N ASP A 46 21.50 -27.91 -7.45
CA ASP A 46 20.22 -28.30 -8.01
C ASP A 46 19.16 -27.31 -7.50
N HIS A 47 18.79 -26.32 -8.33
CA HIS A 47 17.72 -25.35 -8.05
C HIS A 47 16.32 -25.92 -8.33
N SER A 48 16.20 -27.24 -8.57
CA SER A 48 14.92 -27.89 -8.91
C SER A 48 13.96 -28.09 -7.73
N GLY A 49 14.30 -27.60 -6.53
CA GLY A 49 13.49 -27.79 -5.31
C GLY A 49 13.06 -26.51 -4.59
N MET A 50 13.40 -25.33 -5.08
CA MET A 50 12.84 -24.11 -4.51
C MET A 50 11.50 -23.83 -5.15
N ASP A 51 10.43 -24.25 -4.46
CA ASP A 51 9.06 -23.88 -4.79
C ASP A 51 8.94 -22.34 -4.66
N MET A 52 9.09 -21.65 -5.80
CA MET A 52 8.94 -20.19 -5.92
C MET A 52 7.53 -19.73 -5.55
N SER A 53 6.62 -20.65 -5.26
CA SER A 53 5.25 -20.35 -4.78
C SER A 53 5.21 -19.87 -3.32
N MET A 54 6.30 -20.03 -2.56
CA MET A 54 6.41 -19.63 -1.15
C MET A 54 7.01 -18.23 -0.95
N MET A 55 7.60 -17.61 -1.97
CA MET A 55 7.89 -16.18 -1.92
C MET A 55 6.63 -15.39 -2.34
N SER A 56 5.59 -15.48 -1.52
CA SER A 56 4.50 -14.51 -1.52
C SER A 56 5.12 -13.16 -1.14
N MET A 57 5.51 -12.37 -2.13
CA MET A 57 5.80 -10.96 -1.88
C MET A 57 4.52 -10.36 -1.35
N GLU A 58 4.54 -9.93 -0.10
CA GLU A 58 3.37 -9.46 0.64
C GLU A 58 2.64 -8.38 -0.17
N GLY A 59 1.38 -8.66 -0.52
CA GLY A 59 0.55 -7.77 -1.30
C GLY A 59 0.62 -7.90 -2.83
N MET A 60 1.43 -8.80 -3.41
CA MET A 60 1.34 -9.07 -4.86
C MET A 60 0.04 -9.79 -5.21
N SER A 61 -0.52 -9.45 -6.36
CA SER A 61 -1.80 -9.96 -6.87
C SER A 61 -1.72 -10.23 -8.37
N ASP A 62 -2.64 -11.06 -8.88
CA ASP A 62 -2.84 -11.28 -10.31
C ASP A 62 -3.09 -9.97 -11.10
N VAL A 63 -3.53 -8.90 -10.42
CA VAL A 63 -3.93 -7.61 -11.03
C VAL A 63 -2.95 -6.48 -10.73
N GLY A 64 -1.80 -6.77 -10.09
CA GLY A 64 -0.78 -5.75 -9.82
C GLY A 64 0.02 -5.96 -8.54
N MET A 65 0.65 -4.87 -8.08
CA MET A 65 1.50 -4.87 -6.89
C MET A 65 1.42 -3.54 -6.12
N PRO A 66 1.79 -3.55 -4.82
CA PRO A 66 1.98 -2.33 -4.04
C PRO A 66 3.01 -1.40 -4.69
N ALA A 67 2.69 -0.09 -4.74
CA ALA A 67 3.55 0.93 -5.33
C ALA A 67 3.92 2.04 -4.33
N LYS A 68 4.13 1.68 -3.07
CA LYS A 68 4.44 2.65 -2.00
C LYS A 68 5.70 3.46 -2.33
N GLY A 69 5.57 4.79 -2.27
CA GLY A 69 6.66 5.72 -2.59
C GLY A 69 6.77 6.10 -4.07
N SER A 70 6.01 5.47 -4.96
CA SER A 70 5.95 5.86 -6.38
C SER A 70 5.14 7.14 -6.55
N LYS A 71 5.42 7.88 -7.64
CA LYS A 71 4.57 8.99 -8.07
C LYS A 71 3.29 8.42 -8.70
N PRO A 72 2.10 8.81 -8.24
CA PRO A 72 0.86 8.33 -8.84
C PRO A 72 0.57 9.03 -10.19
N ASP A 73 0.05 8.26 -11.14
CA ASP A 73 -0.52 8.78 -12.38
C ASP A 73 -1.93 9.32 -12.14
N LYS A 74 -2.67 8.68 -11.23
CA LYS A 74 -4.05 9.01 -10.88
C LYS A 74 -4.30 8.96 -9.37
N VAL A 75 -5.24 9.80 -8.90
CA VAL A 75 -5.71 9.80 -7.50
C VAL A 75 -7.20 9.49 -7.51
N VAL A 76 -7.59 8.43 -6.81
CA VAL A 76 -8.98 7.98 -6.70
C VAL A 76 -9.45 8.14 -5.25
N HIS A 77 -10.49 8.95 -5.04
CA HIS A 77 -11.15 9.06 -3.74
C HIS A 77 -12.24 8.01 -3.62
N VAL A 78 -12.08 7.13 -2.63
CA VAL A 78 -13.00 6.03 -2.33
C VAL A 78 -13.77 6.33 -1.07
N LEU A 79 -15.08 6.13 -1.11
CA LEU A 79 -15.96 6.21 0.05
C LEU A 79 -16.46 4.81 0.39
N LEU A 80 -16.30 4.42 1.65
CA LEU A 80 -16.85 3.21 2.24
C LEU A 80 -18.01 3.59 3.15
N SER A 81 -19.14 2.90 3.07
CA SER A 81 -20.36 3.25 3.81
C SER A 81 -21.08 2.02 4.35
N ASP A 82 -21.88 2.21 5.42
CA ASP A 82 -22.57 1.13 6.14
C ASP A 82 -23.74 0.52 5.34
N ASP A 83 -24.10 1.10 4.20
CA ASP A 83 -25.00 0.47 3.20
C ASP A 83 -24.26 -0.53 2.28
N MET A 84 -23.06 -0.98 2.71
CA MET A 84 -22.23 -1.97 2.06
C MET A 84 -21.81 -1.57 0.64
N ARG A 85 -21.38 -0.31 0.48
CA ARG A 85 -20.94 0.21 -0.82
C ARG A 85 -19.50 0.70 -0.82
N ILE A 86 -18.84 0.45 -1.94
CA ILE A 86 -17.56 1.04 -2.34
C ILE A 86 -17.86 2.03 -3.47
N THR A 87 -17.73 3.32 -3.21
CA THR A 87 -18.05 4.38 -4.17
C THR A 87 -16.81 5.17 -4.53
N PHE A 88 -16.52 5.30 -5.82
CA PHE A 88 -15.53 6.26 -6.30
C PHE A 88 -16.19 7.63 -6.42
N LYS A 89 -15.65 8.63 -5.73
CA LYS A 89 -16.23 9.98 -5.66
C LYS A 89 -16.37 10.65 -7.04
N LYS A 90 -15.49 10.27 -7.98
CA LYS A 90 -15.56 10.67 -9.39
C LYS A 90 -15.32 9.42 -10.23
N GLU A 91 -15.91 9.40 -11.41
CA GLU A 91 -15.54 8.40 -12.41
C GLU A 91 -14.09 8.63 -12.82
N VAL A 92 -13.30 7.57 -12.74
CA VAL A 92 -11.87 7.60 -13.11
C VAL A 92 -11.61 6.39 -13.99
N LYS A 93 -11.13 6.64 -15.19
CA LYS A 93 -10.63 5.59 -16.07
C LYS A 93 -9.24 5.17 -15.56
N ILE A 94 -9.13 3.96 -15.09
CA ILE A 94 -7.85 3.33 -14.73
C ILE A 94 -7.44 2.47 -15.92
N GLU A 95 -6.17 2.54 -16.29
CA GLU A 95 -5.60 1.85 -17.45
C GLU A 95 -4.49 0.88 -17.01
N PRO A 96 -4.17 -0.14 -17.81
CA PRO A 96 -3.01 -0.99 -17.54
C PRO A 96 -1.73 -0.16 -17.38
N ASN A 97 -0.91 -0.52 -16.40
CA ASN A 97 0.32 0.15 -15.98
C ASN A 97 0.15 1.48 -15.22
N ASP A 98 -1.08 1.92 -14.94
CA ASP A 98 -1.26 3.07 -14.04
C ASP A 98 -0.77 2.78 -12.63
N VAL A 99 -0.08 3.74 -12.03
CA VAL A 99 0.13 3.82 -10.59
C VAL A 99 -0.97 4.69 -10.00
N VAL A 100 -1.83 4.10 -9.17
CA VAL A 100 -2.99 4.78 -8.61
C VAL A 100 -2.86 4.94 -7.10
N GLN A 101 -3.06 6.17 -6.64
CA GLN A 101 -3.23 6.46 -5.22
C GLN A 101 -4.72 6.41 -4.87
N PHE A 102 -5.12 5.45 -4.05
CA PHE A 102 -6.44 5.41 -3.46
C PHE A 102 -6.43 6.16 -2.13
N VAL A 103 -7.29 7.17 -2.01
CA VAL A 103 -7.59 7.87 -0.75
C VAL A 103 -8.92 7.32 -0.24
N VAL A 104 -8.86 6.38 0.68
CA VAL A 104 -9.99 5.59 1.16
C VAL A 104 -10.53 6.21 2.44
N MET A 105 -11.76 6.69 2.43
CA MET A 105 -12.46 7.28 3.57
C MET A 105 -13.62 6.39 3.99
N ASN A 106 -13.70 6.05 5.25
CA ASN A 106 -14.86 5.41 5.85
C ASN A 106 -15.84 6.48 6.35
N THR A 107 -16.98 6.61 5.70
CA THR A 107 -18.07 7.54 6.04
C THR A 107 -19.13 6.91 6.95
N GLY A 108 -18.98 5.60 7.25
CA GLY A 108 -19.88 4.84 8.11
C GLY A 108 -19.52 4.92 9.59
N LYS A 109 -20.24 4.11 10.39
CA LYS A 109 -20.10 4.00 11.85
C LYS A 109 -19.41 2.70 12.29
N ILE A 110 -19.25 1.74 11.37
CA ILE A 110 -18.52 0.49 11.59
C ILE A 110 -17.22 0.49 10.80
N GLU A 111 -16.32 -0.43 11.14
CA GLU A 111 -15.06 -0.61 10.44
C GLU A 111 -15.29 -1.24 9.07
N HIS A 112 -14.56 -0.77 8.06
CA HIS A 112 -14.58 -1.31 6.72
C HIS A 112 -13.16 -1.58 6.21
N GLU A 113 -13.05 -2.53 5.29
CA GLU A 113 -11.82 -2.85 4.58
C GLU A 113 -11.94 -2.39 3.11
N PHE A 114 -10.83 -1.98 2.54
CA PHE A 114 -10.68 -1.79 1.10
C PHE A 114 -9.52 -2.64 0.63
N SER A 115 -9.80 -3.63 -0.19
CA SER A 115 -8.83 -4.55 -0.76
C SER A 115 -8.87 -4.52 -2.28
N ILE A 116 -7.72 -4.79 -2.91
CA ILE A 116 -7.54 -4.87 -4.36
C ILE A 116 -7.06 -6.27 -4.72
N GLY A 117 -7.69 -6.91 -5.70
CA GLY A 117 -7.29 -8.24 -6.18
C GLY A 117 -8.13 -8.71 -7.35
N SER A 118 -7.85 -9.89 -7.86
CA SER A 118 -8.77 -10.62 -8.74
C SER A 118 -9.94 -11.19 -7.94
N MET A 119 -11.05 -11.50 -8.59
CA MET A 119 -12.21 -12.14 -7.94
C MET A 119 -11.78 -13.40 -7.17
N LYS A 120 -10.89 -14.21 -7.74
CA LYS A 120 -10.39 -15.45 -7.10
C LYS A 120 -9.64 -15.16 -5.80
N GLU A 121 -8.81 -14.13 -5.78
CA GLU A 121 -8.05 -13.71 -4.60
C GLU A 121 -8.97 -13.16 -3.52
N GLN A 122 -9.96 -12.36 -3.91
CA GLN A 122 -10.96 -11.84 -2.99
C GLN A 122 -11.78 -12.95 -2.32
N LEU A 123 -12.19 -13.97 -3.07
CA LEU A 123 -12.88 -15.16 -2.51
C LEU A 123 -11.98 -15.89 -1.48
N LYS A 124 -10.71 -16.11 -1.82
CA LYS A 124 -9.74 -16.74 -0.91
C LYS A 124 -9.56 -15.91 0.36
N HIS A 125 -9.46 -14.59 0.22
CA HIS A 125 -9.32 -13.68 1.37
C HIS A 125 -10.56 -13.72 2.28
N ARG A 126 -11.78 -13.70 1.72
CA ARG A 126 -13.04 -13.87 2.48
C ARG A 126 -13.07 -15.16 3.28
N ASP A 127 -12.66 -16.29 2.66
CA ASP A 127 -12.62 -17.59 3.34
C ASP A 127 -11.59 -17.63 4.47
N MET A 128 -10.47 -16.93 4.32
CA MET A 128 -9.50 -16.75 5.37
C MET A 128 -10.07 -15.92 6.51
N MET A 129 -10.68 -14.77 6.21
CA MET A 129 -11.28 -13.87 7.20
C MET A 129 -12.39 -14.54 8.03
N LYS A 130 -13.21 -15.41 7.42
CA LYS A 130 -14.24 -16.20 8.13
C LYS A 130 -13.67 -17.16 9.16
N LYS A 131 -12.44 -17.64 8.98
CA LYS A 131 -11.75 -18.56 9.88
C LYS A 131 -11.02 -17.86 11.02
N MET A 132 -10.81 -16.56 10.92
CA MET A 132 -10.12 -15.77 11.94
C MET A 132 -11.06 -15.49 13.12
N THR A 133 -10.69 -15.90 14.31
CA THR A 133 -11.50 -15.74 15.53
C THR A 133 -11.47 -14.33 16.11
N LYS A 134 -10.61 -13.45 15.60
CA LYS A 134 -10.51 -12.05 16.00
C LYS A 134 -10.50 -11.18 14.75
N SER A 135 -11.26 -10.08 14.78
CA SER A 135 -11.13 -9.02 13.78
C SER A 135 -9.71 -8.45 13.86
N HIS A 136 -8.86 -8.87 12.97
CA HIS A 136 -7.53 -8.28 12.84
C HIS A 136 -7.61 -7.22 11.75
N ALA A 137 -7.63 -5.94 12.17
CA ALA A 137 -7.26 -4.87 11.27
C ALA A 137 -5.83 -5.17 10.77
N HIS A 138 -5.71 -5.62 9.53
CA HIS A 138 -4.41 -5.82 8.91
C HIS A 138 -4.30 -4.93 7.69
N ASP A 139 -3.25 -4.15 7.68
CA ASP A 139 -2.87 -3.42 6.48
C ASP A 139 -1.80 -4.27 5.79
N SER A 140 -2.04 -4.64 4.55
CA SER A 140 -1.06 -5.25 3.67
C SER A 140 -0.87 -4.39 2.43
N GLY A 141 0.03 -4.77 1.54
CA GLY A 141 0.28 -3.98 0.34
C GLY A 141 -0.95 -3.73 -0.54
N ASN A 142 -1.94 -4.62 -0.51
CA ASN A 142 -3.19 -4.53 -1.29
C ASN A 142 -4.44 -4.33 -0.43
N VAL A 143 -4.31 -4.14 0.89
CA VAL A 143 -5.43 -4.05 1.83
C VAL A 143 -5.22 -2.92 2.83
N VAL A 144 -6.26 -2.15 3.11
CA VAL A 144 -6.31 -1.21 4.23
C VAL A 144 -7.62 -1.34 4.99
N THR A 145 -7.53 -1.45 6.32
CA THR A 145 -8.69 -1.43 7.21
C THR A 145 -8.90 -0.01 7.73
N VAL A 146 -10.09 0.55 7.54
CA VAL A 146 -10.40 1.96 7.83
C VAL A 146 -11.47 2.06 8.92
N LYS A 147 -11.09 2.63 10.07
CA LYS A 147 -12.01 2.88 11.19
C LYS A 147 -13.04 3.95 10.84
N PRO A 148 -14.20 3.98 11.53
CA PRO A 148 -15.24 4.99 11.33
C PRO A 148 -14.70 6.43 11.32
N GLY A 149 -15.08 7.21 10.31
CA GLY A 149 -14.68 8.61 10.16
C GLY A 149 -13.19 8.84 9.88
N LYS A 150 -12.42 7.80 9.58
CA LYS A 150 -10.99 7.88 9.25
C LYS A 150 -10.75 7.69 7.76
N ALA A 151 -9.55 8.07 7.33
CA ALA A 151 -9.07 7.82 5.98
C ALA A 151 -7.70 7.16 6.03
N LYS A 152 -7.42 6.31 5.02
CA LYS A 152 -6.11 5.71 4.74
C LYS A 152 -5.76 5.85 3.27
N GLN A 153 -4.50 5.66 2.95
CA GLN A 153 -4.02 5.67 1.58
C GLN A 153 -3.48 4.29 1.21
N LEU A 154 -3.72 3.88 -0.03
CA LEU A 154 -3.15 2.70 -0.64
C LEU A 154 -2.62 3.07 -2.02
N MET A 155 -1.37 2.70 -2.29
CA MET A 155 -0.73 2.92 -3.58
C MET A 155 -0.64 1.58 -4.32
N TRP A 156 -1.14 1.56 -5.55
CA TRP A 156 -1.22 0.34 -6.36
C TRP A 156 -0.77 0.57 -7.78
N HIS A 157 0.10 -0.30 -8.29
CA HIS A 157 0.48 -0.35 -9.70
C HIS A 157 -0.31 -1.48 -10.37
N PHE A 158 -1.18 -1.11 -11.29
CA PHE A 158 -1.99 -2.06 -12.04
C PHE A 158 -1.18 -2.70 -13.16
N HIS A 159 -1.02 -4.00 -13.13
CA HIS A 159 -0.45 -4.80 -14.21
C HIS A 159 -0.98 -6.23 -14.12
N GLY A 160 -0.85 -7.02 -15.20
CA GLY A 160 -1.32 -8.40 -15.22
C GLY A 160 -2.76 -8.51 -15.74
N LYS A 161 -3.65 -9.16 -14.98
CA LYS A 161 -5.04 -9.39 -15.42
C LYS A 161 -5.85 -8.10 -15.39
N PRO A 162 -6.69 -7.86 -16.43
CA PRO A 162 -7.50 -6.63 -16.50
C PRO A 162 -8.73 -6.64 -15.57
N GLU A 163 -9.21 -7.82 -15.13
CA GLU A 163 -10.39 -7.92 -14.27
C GLU A 163 -9.99 -7.71 -12.80
N VAL A 164 -10.35 -6.55 -12.28
CA VAL A 164 -10.04 -6.13 -10.90
C VAL A 164 -11.32 -6.15 -10.06
N GLU A 165 -11.25 -6.69 -8.86
CA GLU A 165 -12.28 -6.54 -7.83
C GLU A 165 -11.73 -5.76 -6.64
N PHE A 166 -12.43 -4.72 -6.25
CA PHE A 166 -12.32 -4.05 -4.96
C PHE A 166 -13.36 -4.62 -4.02
N ALA A 167 -12.98 -4.93 -2.76
CA ALA A 167 -13.89 -5.56 -1.82
C ALA A 167 -13.65 -5.14 -0.37
N CYS A 168 -14.67 -5.31 0.46
CA CYS A 168 -14.53 -5.39 1.90
C CYS A 168 -14.74 -6.85 2.31
N ASN A 169 -13.67 -7.53 2.76
CA ASN A 169 -13.70 -8.95 3.09
C ASN A 169 -13.97 -9.22 4.58
N ILE A 170 -14.34 -8.20 5.35
CA ILE A 170 -14.91 -8.39 6.69
C ILE A 170 -16.15 -9.31 6.55
N PRO A 171 -16.28 -10.36 7.39
CA PRO A 171 -17.34 -11.33 7.25
C PRO A 171 -18.75 -10.69 7.15
N GLY A 172 -19.50 -11.06 6.12
CA GLY A 172 -20.83 -10.54 5.82
C GLY A 172 -20.87 -9.30 4.93
N HIS A 173 -19.78 -8.50 4.82
CA HIS A 173 -19.82 -7.24 4.07
C HIS A 173 -19.85 -7.46 2.55
N ALA A 174 -18.96 -8.31 2.04
CA ALA A 174 -18.98 -8.66 0.60
C ALA A 174 -20.27 -9.38 0.18
N GLU A 175 -20.79 -10.26 1.03
CA GLU A 175 -22.03 -10.97 0.82
C GLU A 175 -23.24 -10.01 0.78
N ALA A 176 -23.15 -8.90 1.51
CA ALA A 176 -24.15 -7.82 1.49
C ALA A 176 -23.94 -6.83 0.33
N GLY A 177 -22.96 -7.08 -0.56
CA GLY A 177 -22.75 -6.30 -1.79
C GLY A 177 -21.57 -5.32 -1.73
N MET A 178 -20.72 -5.36 -0.67
CA MET A 178 -19.59 -4.44 -0.56
C MET A 178 -18.42 -4.85 -1.47
N THR A 179 -18.69 -4.88 -2.75
CA THR A 179 -17.76 -5.19 -3.84
C THR A 179 -17.92 -4.19 -4.99
N LYS A 180 -16.87 -3.99 -5.76
CA LYS A 180 -16.89 -3.19 -6.98
C LYS A 180 -15.90 -3.77 -7.98
N SER A 181 -16.41 -4.17 -9.16
CA SER A 181 -15.58 -4.67 -10.25
C SER A 181 -15.21 -3.57 -11.23
N LEU A 182 -14.04 -3.71 -11.83
CA LEU A 182 -13.51 -2.86 -12.88
C LEU A 182 -12.79 -3.73 -13.90
N VAL A 183 -12.88 -3.36 -15.17
CA VAL A 183 -12.04 -3.90 -16.25
C VAL A 183 -11.14 -2.77 -16.73
N LEU A 184 -9.81 -2.99 -16.75
CA LEU A 184 -8.79 -2.03 -17.16
C LEU A 184 -8.71 -1.88 -18.67
#